data_25480f5431620cf616cc39ef0a1caad6
#
_entry.id   25480f5431620cf616cc39ef0a1caad6
#
_cell.length_a   1.000
_cell.length_b   1.000
_cell.length_c   1.000
_cell.angle_alpha   90.00
_cell.angle_beta   90.00
_cell.angle_gamma   90.00
#
_symmetry.space_group_name_H-M   'P 1'
#
loop_
_entity.id
_entity.type
_entity.pdbx_description
1 polymer ?
#
loop_
_entity_poly.entity_id
_entity_poly.type
_entity_poly.pdbx_seq_one_letter_code
_entity_poly.pdbx_strand_id
1 'polypeptide(L)'
;DYYASRGLGDVYKRQTLTNVPILSDVYTMNNVVRGLDIAVDFDEENNTVVVDASGEILDQAPYEYVSKMRASIVVLGPILARNGHAKVSMPGGCTIGSRPIDLHLKGLEAMGAKITQVGGDITATAEKLKGATIYMDFPSVGATQNLMMAATLADGVTTIENAAREPEIVDLAILLNEMGANVKGAGTEKLVIKGVKSLHGTQHAVIQDRIEAGTFM
;
A
#
# COMPACT_ATOMS: atom_id res chain seq x y z
N ASP A 1 1.55 1.26 12.39
CA ASP A 1 2.05 1.42 11.00
C ASP A 1 2.17 0.09 10.23
N TYR A 2 2.28 -1.03 10.93
CA TYR A 2 2.51 -2.36 10.36
C TYR A 2 1.26 -2.96 9.69
N TYR A 3 0.10 -2.82 10.31
CA TYR A 3 -1.16 -3.36 9.80
C TYR A 3 -1.85 -2.42 8.82
N ALA A 4 -1.58 -1.14 8.91
CA ALA A 4 -2.14 -0.13 8.03
C ALA A 4 -1.77 -0.34 6.56
N SER A 5 -0.57 -0.83 6.28
CA SER A 5 -0.10 -1.06 4.92
C SER A 5 -0.70 -2.31 4.26
N ARG A 6 -1.31 -3.21 5.02
CA ARG A 6 -1.86 -4.47 4.50
C ARG A 6 -3.28 -4.36 3.98
N GLY A 7 -4.11 -3.49 4.59
CA GLY A 7 -5.44 -3.19 4.06
C GLY A 7 -5.44 -2.61 2.66
N LEU A 8 -4.28 -2.33 2.09
CA LEU A 8 -4.12 -1.69 0.80
C LEU A 8 -3.92 -2.65 -0.38
N GLY A 9 -3.48 -3.88 -0.13
CA GLY A 9 -3.62 -4.96 -1.12
C GLY A 9 -5.09 -5.17 -1.49
N ASP A 10 -5.98 -4.76 -0.60
CA ASP A 10 -7.43 -4.91 -0.68
C ASP A 10 -8.12 -3.99 -1.69
N VAL A 11 -7.42 -2.98 -2.23
CA VAL A 11 -7.97 -2.06 -3.25
C VAL A 11 -8.34 -2.77 -4.56
N TYR A 12 -8.13 -4.09 -4.67
CA TYR A 12 -8.26 -4.77 -5.95
C TYR A 12 -9.38 -5.79 -6.07
N LYS A 13 -10.09 -6.21 -5.05
CA LYS A 13 -11.25 -7.12 -5.07
C LYS A 13 -11.70 -7.40 -3.63
N ARG A 14 -12.35 -8.55 -3.39
CA ARG A 14 -12.76 -8.95 -2.06
C ARG A 14 -11.68 -9.80 -1.40
N GLN A 15 -11.18 -9.32 -0.26
CA GLN A 15 -10.17 -9.99 0.55
C GLN A 15 -10.74 -10.37 1.91
N THR A 16 -10.28 -11.48 2.46
CA THR A 16 -10.52 -11.84 3.87
C THR A 16 -9.17 -11.95 4.57
N LEU A 17 -8.90 -11.04 5.49
CA LEU A 17 -7.70 -11.02 6.30
C LEU A 17 -8.01 -11.58 7.68
N THR A 18 -7.33 -12.63 8.11
CA THR A 18 -7.44 -13.22 9.43
C THR A 18 -6.23 -12.87 10.29
N ASN A 19 -6.33 -13.09 11.60
CA ASN A 19 -5.28 -12.73 12.57
C ASN A 19 -4.95 -11.23 12.57
N VAL A 20 -5.95 -10.39 12.33
CA VAL A 20 -5.81 -8.93 12.36
C VAL A 20 -5.97 -8.45 13.81
N PRO A 21 -4.98 -7.77 14.40
CA PRO A 21 -5.09 -7.31 15.79
C PRO A 21 -6.01 -6.09 15.93
N ILE A 22 -6.55 -5.92 17.13
CA ILE A 22 -7.39 -4.78 17.50
C ILE A 22 -6.48 -3.60 17.87
N LEU A 23 -6.03 -2.83 16.88
CA LEU A 23 -5.15 -1.67 17.04
C LEU A 23 -5.77 -0.42 16.46
N SER A 24 -5.45 0.75 17.03
CA SER A 24 -5.92 2.06 16.57
C SER A 24 -5.61 2.33 15.10
N ASP A 25 -4.45 1.86 14.64
CA ASP A 25 -4.00 2.04 13.26
C ASP A 25 -4.82 1.20 12.27
N VAL A 26 -5.29 0.01 12.68
CA VAL A 26 -6.21 -0.82 11.89
C VAL A 26 -7.53 -0.09 11.69
N TYR A 27 -8.12 0.48 12.75
CA TYR A 27 -9.36 1.26 12.63
C TYR A 27 -9.16 2.49 11.73
N THR A 28 -8.04 3.19 11.89
CA THR A 28 -7.72 4.36 11.08
C THR A 28 -7.61 3.99 9.61
N MET A 29 -6.89 2.90 9.28
CA MET A 29 -6.76 2.44 7.90
C MET A 29 -8.10 1.95 7.34
N ASN A 30 -8.89 1.21 8.11
CA ASN A 30 -10.23 0.80 7.70
C ASN A 30 -11.10 2.02 7.34
N ASN A 31 -10.96 3.13 8.07
CA ASN A 31 -11.68 4.37 7.76
C ASN A 31 -11.13 5.07 6.50
N VAL A 32 -9.81 5.03 6.26
CA VAL A 32 -9.22 5.51 5.00
C VAL A 32 -9.78 4.72 3.83
N VAL A 33 -9.84 3.39 3.94
CA VAL A 33 -10.34 2.49 2.89
C VAL A 33 -11.84 2.69 2.67
N ARG A 34 -12.64 2.78 3.74
CA ARG A 34 -14.08 3.11 3.64
C ARG A 34 -14.31 4.45 2.95
N GLY A 35 -13.44 5.43 3.22
CA GLY A 35 -13.50 6.75 2.59
C GLY A 35 -13.21 6.73 1.08
N LEU A 36 -12.72 5.62 0.54
CA LEU A 36 -12.56 5.36 -0.89
C LEU A 36 -13.78 4.64 -1.51
N ASP A 37 -14.90 4.58 -0.79
CA ASP A 37 -16.12 3.84 -1.17
C ASP A 37 -15.91 2.31 -1.25
N ILE A 38 -15.01 1.81 -0.42
CA ILE A 38 -14.72 0.37 -0.29
C ILE A 38 -15.44 -0.16 0.96
N ALA A 39 -16.18 -1.25 0.82
CA ALA A 39 -16.80 -1.90 1.95
C ALA A 39 -15.76 -2.60 2.82
N VAL A 40 -15.77 -2.29 4.13
CA VAL A 40 -14.88 -2.90 5.13
C VAL A 40 -15.71 -3.35 6.31
N ASP A 41 -15.65 -4.65 6.60
CA ASP A 41 -16.25 -5.29 7.78
C ASP A 41 -15.13 -5.82 8.68
N PHE A 42 -15.17 -5.48 9.97
CA PHE A 42 -14.18 -5.90 10.96
C PHE A 42 -14.87 -6.69 12.08
N ASP A 43 -14.73 -8.00 12.03
CA ASP A 43 -15.13 -8.93 13.07
C ASP A 43 -14.02 -9.01 14.13
N GLU A 44 -14.18 -8.24 15.21
CA GLU A 44 -13.23 -8.15 16.31
C GLU A 44 -13.16 -9.44 17.14
N GLU A 45 -14.27 -10.20 17.22
CA GLU A 45 -14.30 -11.46 17.99
C GLU A 45 -13.42 -12.52 17.34
N ASN A 46 -13.39 -12.53 15.99
CA ASN A 46 -12.60 -13.48 15.20
C ASN A 46 -11.31 -12.88 14.63
N ASN A 47 -10.95 -11.64 15.00
CA ASN A 47 -9.80 -10.93 14.45
C ASN A 47 -9.74 -10.96 12.92
N THR A 48 -10.88 -10.74 12.26
CA THR A 48 -11.02 -10.89 10.82
C THR A 48 -11.53 -9.61 10.17
N VAL A 49 -10.85 -9.14 9.15
CA VAL A 49 -11.28 -8.01 8.33
C VAL A 49 -11.64 -8.51 6.94
N VAL A 50 -12.83 -8.17 6.48
CA VAL A 50 -13.26 -8.39 5.10
C VAL A 50 -13.31 -7.06 4.38
N VAL A 51 -12.58 -6.94 3.28
CA VAL A 51 -12.54 -5.76 2.43
C VAL A 51 -13.07 -6.12 1.06
N ASP A 52 -14.07 -5.40 0.58
CA ASP A 52 -14.66 -5.62 -0.74
C ASP A 52 -14.52 -4.37 -1.62
N ALA A 53 -13.50 -4.38 -2.45
CA ALA A 53 -13.20 -3.37 -3.45
C ALA A 53 -13.58 -3.80 -4.88
N SER A 54 -14.57 -4.67 -5.04
CA SER A 54 -14.99 -5.16 -6.36
C SER A 54 -15.73 -4.11 -7.20
N GLY A 55 -16.29 -3.09 -6.55
CA GLY A 55 -16.94 -1.94 -7.18
C GLY A 55 -15.98 -0.88 -7.74
N GLU A 56 -16.53 0.24 -8.17
CA GLU A 56 -15.77 1.45 -8.44
C GLU A 56 -15.27 2.03 -7.12
N ILE A 57 -14.05 2.55 -7.12
CA ILE A 57 -13.46 3.21 -5.95
C ILE A 57 -13.21 4.68 -6.24
N LEU A 58 -13.27 5.50 -5.21
CA LEU A 58 -12.92 6.91 -5.32
C LEU A 58 -11.40 7.06 -5.52
N ASP A 59 -11.02 8.11 -6.23
CA ASP A 59 -9.65 8.45 -6.52
C ASP A 59 -9.02 9.42 -5.51
N GLN A 60 -9.82 9.89 -4.54
CA GLN A 60 -9.39 10.82 -3.50
C GLN A 60 -9.63 10.23 -2.11
N ALA A 61 -8.56 10.04 -1.35
CA ALA A 61 -8.64 9.63 0.06
C ALA A 61 -9.04 10.83 0.95
N PRO A 62 -10.00 10.65 1.89
CA PRO A 62 -10.49 11.74 2.74
C PRO A 62 -9.40 12.31 3.65
N TYR A 63 -9.25 13.64 3.64
CA TYR A 63 -8.27 14.38 4.44
C TYR A 63 -8.31 14.04 5.93
N GLU A 64 -9.50 13.93 6.50
CA GLU A 64 -9.72 13.70 7.93
C GLU A 64 -9.11 12.38 8.45
N TYR A 65 -8.94 11.38 7.59
CA TYR A 65 -8.31 10.10 7.93
C TYR A 65 -6.82 10.08 7.58
N VAL A 66 -6.48 10.59 6.39
CA VAL A 66 -5.07 10.64 5.92
C VAL A 66 -4.20 11.51 6.83
N SER A 67 -4.73 12.64 7.32
CA SER A 67 -3.99 13.54 8.21
C SER A 67 -3.65 12.93 9.57
N LYS A 68 -4.34 11.89 10.00
CA LYS A 68 -4.14 11.24 11.30
C LYS A 68 -3.03 10.18 11.29
N MET A 69 -2.75 9.60 10.13
CA MET A 69 -1.82 8.48 10.03
C MET A 69 -0.91 8.63 8.80
N ARG A 70 0.40 8.65 9.03
CA ARG A 70 1.39 8.78 7.96
C ARG A 70 1.33 7.63 6.95
N ALA A 71 1.07 6.43 7.40
CA ALA A 71 0.98 5.25 6.54
C ALA A 71 -0.10 5.38 5.46
N SER A 72 -1.05 6.31 5.60
CA SER A 72 -2.09 6.56 4.60
C SER A 72 -1.55 6.91 3.21
N ILE A 73 -0.29 7.38 3.09
CA ILE A 73 0.34 7.65 1.78
C ILE A 73 0.44 6.40 0.90
N VAL A 74 0.46 5.21 1.50
CA VAL A 74 0.61 3.95 0.75
C VAL A 74 -0.63 3.60 -0.10
N VAL A 75 -1.78 4.27 0.10
CA VAL A 75 -2.96 4.14 -0.79
C VAL A 75 -2.72 4.77 -2.17
N LEU A 76 -1.77 5.70 -2.28
CA LEU A 76 -1.53 6.48 -3.50
C LEU A 76 -1.21 5.57 -4.70
N GLY A 77 -0.29 4.61 -4.52
CA GLY A 77 0.13 3.69 -5.58
C GLY A 77 -0.99 2.79 -6.10
N PRO A 78 -1.68 2.04 -5.23
CA PRO A 78 -2.79 1.18 -5.61
C PRO A 78 -3.94 1.92 -6.30
N ILE A 79 -4.35 3.10 -5.79
CA ILE A 79 -5.40 3.92 -6.41
C ILE A 79 -4.95 4.37 -7.80
N LEU A 80 -3.72 4.89 -7.92
CA LEU A 80 -3.17 5.33 -9.19
C LEU A 80 -3.09 4.19 -10.21
N ALA A 81 -2.61 3.02 -9.78
CA ALA A 81 -2.48 1.85 -10.66
C ALA A 81 -3.83 1.34 -11.17
N ARG A 82 -4.88 1.49 -10.36
CA ARG A 82 -6.23 1.06 -10.68
C ARG A 82 -7.02 2.08 -11.50
N ASN A 83 -7.00 3.36 -11.08
CA ASN A 83 -7.87 4.40 -11.63
C ASN A 83 -7.15 5.31 -12.64
N GLY A 84 -5.81 5.28 -12.70
CA GLY A 84 -5.03 6.22 -13.50
C GLY A 84 -4.95 7.63 -12.92
N HIS A 85 -5.65 7.89 -11.83
CA HIS A 85 -5.65 9.13 -11.06
C HIS A 85 -5.73 8.81 -9.58
N ALA A 86 -4.99 9.54 -8.75
CA ALA A 86 -5.07 9.44 -7.30
C ALA A 86 -4.76 10.79 -6.66
N LYS A 87 -5.55 11.16 -5.64
CA LYS A 87 -5.32 12.35 -4.84
C LYS A 87 -5.29 11.99 -3.36
N VAL A 88 -4.21 12.33 -2.70
CA VAL A 88 -3.99 12.07 -1.27
C VAL A 88 -3.41 13.33 -0.63
N SER A 89 -3.97 13.75 0.50
CA SER A 89 -3.41 14.86 1.25
C SER A 89 -2.07 14.50 1.86
N MET A 90 -1.21 15.50 2.08
CA MET A 90 0.05 15.29 2.79
C MET A 90 -0.20 14.62 4.13
N PRO A 91 0.42 13.47 4.38
CA PRO A 91 0.16 12.72 5.60
C PRO A 91 0.68 13.47 6.83
N GLY A 92 -0.15 13.51 7.87
CA GLY A 92 0.19 14.05 9.18
C GLY A 92 0.63 12.97 10.17
N GLY A 93 0.57 13.27 11.46
CA GLY A 93 0.54 12.27 12.53
C GLY A 93 1.86 11.60 12.95
N CYS A 94 3.03 12.15 12.63
CA CYS A 94 4.30 11.61 13.17
C CYS A 94 5.13 12.69 13.87
N THR A 95 5.31 12.54 15.19
CA THR A 95 6.16 13.41 16.03
C THR A 95 7.64 13.00 16.01
N ILE A 96 8.00 11.89 15.36
CA ILE A 96 9.35 11.28 15.38
C ILE A 96 10.27 11.89 14.29
N GLY A 97 9.99 13.09 13.75
CA GLY A 97 10.82 13.80 12.78
C GLY A 97 10.31 13.75 11.34
N SER A 98 10.97 14.52 10.46
CA SER A 98 10.65 14.55 9.04
C SER A 98 11.03 13.23 8.38
N ARG A 99 10.04 12.49 7.93
CA ARG A 99 10.25 11.31 7.06
C ARG A 99 9.73 11.68 5.69
N PRO A 100 10.59 12.06 4.74
CA PRO A 100 10.16 12.49 3.43
C PRO A 100 9.42 11.38 2.70
N ILE A 101 8.38 11.76 1.96
CA ILE A 101 7.61 10.85 1.09
C ILE A 101 8.23 10.75 -0.31
N ASP A 102 9.39 11.40 -0.50
CA ASP A 102 10.06 11.56 -1.80
C ASP A 102 10.32 10.23 -2.50
N LEU A 103 10.66 9.17 -1.73
CA LEU A 103 10.90 7.86 -2.32
C LEU A 103 9.64 7.26 -2.95
N HIS A 104 8.47 7.51 -2.35
CA HIS A 104 7.18 7.10 -2.94
C HIS A 104 6.96 7.82 -4.27
N LEU A 105 7.15 9.14 -4.28
CA LEU A 105 6.87 9.99 -5.44
C LEU A 105 7.87 9.73 -6.57
N LYS A 106 9.17 9.71 -6.28
CA LYS A 106 10.23 9.39 -7.24
C LYS A 106 10.00 8.02 -7.91
N GLY A 107 9.60 7.01 -7.12
CA GLY A 107 9.32 5.69 -7.65
C GLY A 107 8.12 5.67 -8.60
N LEU A 108 7.02 6.34 -8.25
CA LEU A 108 5.85 6.46 -9.11
C LEU A 108 6.15 7.29 -10.37
N GLU A 109 6.96 8.36 -10.26
CA GLU A 109 7.42 9.15 -11.42
C GLU A 109 8.30 8.30 -12.36
N ALA A 110 9.19 7.48 -11.82
CA ALA A 110 9.98 6.54 -12.63
C ALA A 110 9.09 5.54 -13.38
N MET A 111 7.92 5.19 -12.82
CA MET A 111 6.90 4.37 -13.47
C MET A 111 5.99 5.15 -14.43
N GLY A 112 6.27 6.44 -14.68
CA GLY A 112 5.58 7.28 -15.65
C GLY A 112 4.42 8.10 -15.10
N ALA A 113 4.25 8.18 -13.78
CA ALA A 113 3.28 9.06 -13.17
C ALA A 113 3.70 10.54 -13.28
N LYS A 114 2.73 11.42 -13.48
CA LYS A 114 2.88 12.87 -13.32
C LYS A 114 2.36 13.24 -11.94
N ILE A 115 3.20 13.86 -11.14
CA ILE A 115 2.88 14.21 -9.76
C ILE A 115 2.88 15.73 -9.59
N THR A 116 1.88 16.25 -8.92
CA THR A 116 1.78 17.65 -8.52
C THR A 116 1.48 17.76 -7.03
N GLN A 117 2.06 18.75 -6.37
CA GLN A 117 1.85 19.04 -4.97
C GLN A 117 1.34 20.48 -4.86
N VAL A 118 0.08 20.64 -4.48
CA VAL A 118 -0.58 21.95 -4.37
C VAL A 118 -1.47 21.99 -3.14
N GLY A 119 -1.34 23.04 -2.33
CA GLY A 119 -2.23 23.29 -1.20
C GLY A 119 -2.21 22.19 -0.11
N GLY A 120 -1.14 21.40 -0.02
CA GLY A 120 -1.06 20.29 0.91
C GLY A 120 -1.63 18.97 0.37
N ASP A 121 -2.02 18.93 -0.90
CA ASP A 121 -2.46 17.70 -1.58
C ASP A 121 -1.41 17.22 -2.58
N ILE A 122 -1.29 15.92 -2.71
CA ILE A 122 -0.51 15.20 -3.71
C ILE A 122 -1.49 14.63 -4.72
N THR A 123 -1.34 15.03 -5.97
CA THR A 123 -2.12 14.47 -7.08
C THR A 123 -1.18 13.74 -8.02
N ALA A 124 -1.47 12.47 -8.28
CA ALA A 124 -0.73 11.62 -9.21
C ALA A 124 -1.63 11.20 -10.36
N THR A 125 -1.14 11.26 -11.59
CA THR A 125 -1.85 10.86 -12.80
C THR A 125 -0.97 10.01 -13.70
N ALA A 126 -1.52 8.95 -14.27
CA ALA A 126 -0.88 8.13 -15.29
C ALA A 126 -1.96 7.48 -16.15
N GLU A 127 -1.84 7.52 -17.47
CA GLU A 127 -2.73 6.74 -18.34
C GLU A 127 -2.58 5.24 -18.01
N LYS A 128 -1.36 4.79 -17.85
CA LYS A 128 -0.98 3.46 -17.37
C LYS A 128 0.42 3.53 -16.77
N LEU A 129 0.62 2.96 -15.60
CA LEU A 129 1.95 2.80 -15.04
C LEU A 129 2.76 1.81 -15.88
N LYS A 130 4.06 2.07 -16.02
CA LYS A 130 5.00 1.25 -16.79
C LYS A 130 6.06 0.66 -15.87
N GLY A 131 6.51 -0.54 -16.19
CA GLY A 131 7.64 -1.16 -15.51
C GLY A 131 8.89 -0.28 -15.60
N ALA A 132 9.62 -0.18 -14.49
CA ALA A 132 10.81 0.66 -14.36
C ALA A 132 11.83 0.01 -13.43
N THR A 133 13.10 0.42 -13.55
CA THR A 133 14.11 0.13 -12.53
C THR A 133 14.19 1.32 -11.57
N ILE A 134 13.92 1.05 -10.30
CA ILE A 134 13.85 2.04 -9.23
C ILE A 134 14.92 1.71 -8.21
N TYR A 135 15.86 2.63 -7.98
CA TYR A 135 16.84 2.53 -6.91
C TYR A 135 16.39 3.40 -5.74
N MET A 136 16.30 2.81 -4.55
CA MET A 136 15.98 3.56 -3.34
C MET A 136 17.26 4.06 -2.66
N ASP A 137 17.33 5.35 -2.37
CA ASP A 137 18.47 5.96 -1.67
C ASP A 137 18.71 5.32 -0.30
N PHE A 138 17.62 4.84 0.35
CA PHE A 138 17.67 4.00 1.54
C PHE A 138 16.47 3.04 1.58
N PRO A 139 16.56 1.88 2.25
CA PRO A 139 15.46 0.94 2.33
C PRO A 139 14.30 1.51 3.16
N SER A 140 13.22 1.89 2.48
CA SER A 140 11.99 2.42 3.10
C SER A 140 10.87 1.39 2.99
N VAL A 141 10.35 0.93 4.14
CA VAL A 141 9.24 -0.03 4.20
C VAL A 141 8.02 0.51 3.46
N GLY A 142 7.55 1.72 3.82
CA GLY A 142 6.36 2.32 3.21
C GLY A 142 6.50 2.54 1.70
N ALA A 143 7.66 3.04 1.22
CA ALA A 143 7.89 3.23 -0.20
C ALA A 143 7.95 1.88 -0.94
N THR A 144 8.62 0.87 -0.37
CA THR A 144 8.67 -0.48 -0.95
C THR A 144 7.26 -1.06 -1.11
N GLN A 145 6.42 -0.96 -0.08
CA GLN A 145 5.04 -1.45 -0.11
C GLN A 145 4.21 -0.73 -1.19
N ASN A 146 4.24 0.61 -1.17
CA ASN A 146 3.49 1.44 -2.12
C ASN A 146 3.86 1.13 -3.57
N LEU A 147 5.16 1.09 -3.87
CA LEU A 147 5.66 0.81 -5.22
C LEU A 147 5.44 -0.64 -5.64
N MET A 148 5.57 -1.59 -4.71
CA MET A 148 5.28 -3.00 -4.98
C MET A 148 3.81 -3.20 -5.38
N MET A 149 2.87 -2.60 -4.64
CA MET A 149 1.44 -2.65 -4.96
C MET A 149 1.14 -1.97 -6.31
N ALA A 150 1.68 -0.77 -6.56
CA ALA A 150 1.49 -0.06 -7.82
C ALA A 150 2.02 -0.87 -9.02
N ALA A 151 3.17 -1.54 -8.86
CA ALA A 151 3.81 -2.31 -9.91
C ALA A 151 3.03 -3.58 -10.30
N THR A 152 2.14 -4.09 -9.44
CA THR A 152 1.37 -5.31 -9.75
C THR A 152 0.47 -5.16 -10.98
N LEU A 153 -0.02 -3.94 -11.26
CA LEU A 153 -0.86 -3.64 -12.43
C LEU A 153 -0.15 -2.81 -13.50
N ALA A 154 1.14 -2.54 -13.36
CA ALA A 154 1.91 -1.77 -14.37
C ALA A 154 2.19 -2.62 -15.63
N ASP A 155 2.35 -1.96 -16.77
CA ASP A 155 2.76 -2.63 -17.99
C ASP A 155 4.27 -2.93 -17.97
N GLY A 156 4.63 -4.21 -18.01
CA GLY A 156 6.02 -4.65 -18.07
C GLY A 156 6.56 -5.16 -16.73
N VAL A 157 7.84 -4.95 -16.48
CA VAL A 157 8.55 -5.43 -15.29
C VAL A 157 9.11 -4.25 -14.52
N THR A 158 8.79 -4.19 -13.23
CA THR A 158 9.39 -3.23 -12.29
C THR A 158 10.44 -3.93 -11.45
N THR A 159 11.61 -3.33 -11.33
CA THR A 159 12.67 -3.77 -10.43
C THR A 159 12.87 -2.69 -9.37
N ILE A 160 12.79 -3.04 -8.09
CA ILE A 160 13.11 -2.15 -6.98
C ILE A 160 14.40 -2.64 -6.35
N GLU A 161 15.44 -1.83 -6.43
CA GLU A 161 16.76 -2.11 -5.85
C GLU A 161 16.92 -1.33 -4.53
N ASN A 162 17.67 -1.87 -3.59
CA ASN A 162 17.78 -1.42 -2.20
C ASN A 162 16.41 -1.37 -1.50
N ALA A 163 15.55 -2.35 -1.80
CA ALA A 163 14.24 -2.50 -1.20
C ALA A 163 14.32 -2.84 0.29
N ALA A 164 13.29 -2.48 1.04
CA ALA A 164 13.10 -2.95 2.41
C ALA A 164 12.95 -4.49 2.45
N ARG A 165 13.46 -5.12 3.51
CA ARG A 165 13.55 -6.60 3.63
C ARG A 165 12.75 -7.16 4.80
N GLU A 166 12.08 -6.31 5.52
CA GLU A 166 11.32 -6.62 6.71
C GLU A 166 10.24 -7.69 6.44
N PRO A 167 9.87 -8.49 7.46
CA PRO A 167 8.88 -9.56 7.32
C PRO A 167 7.56 -9.11 6.69
N GLU A 168 7.13 -7.88 6.98
CA GLU A 168 5.93 -7.27 6.40
C GLU A 168 6.00 -7.07 4.88
N ILE A 169 7.19 -6.90 4.32
CA ILE A 169 7.38 -6.86 2.86
C ILE A 169 7.18 -8.24 2.26
N VAL A 170 7.70 -9.26 2.94
CA VAL A 170 7.54 -10.65 2.50
C VAL A 170 6.08 -11.06 2.54
N ASP A 171 5.39 -10.73 3.62
CA ASP A 171 3.99 -11.07 3.81
C ASP A 171 3.05 -10.36 2.82
N LEU A 172 3.29 -9.06 2.56
CA LEU A 172 2.57 -8.35 1.50
C LEU A 172 2.80 -8.98 0.11
N ALA A 173 4.04 -9.41 -0.19
CA ALA A 173 4.34 -10.09 -1.44
C ALA A 173 3.63 -11.45 -1.55
N ILE A 174 3.51 -12.19 -0.43
CA ILE A 174 2.72 -13.45 -0.38
C ILE A 174 1.26 -13.15 -0.69
N LEU A 175 0.64 -12.20 0.02
CA LEU A 175 -0.74 -11.79 -0.22
C LEU A 175 -0.97 -11.39 -1.69
N LEU A 176 -0.12 -10.54 -2.26
CA LEU A 176 -0.24 -10.11 -3.65
C LEU A 176 -0.11 -11.29 -4.63
N ASN A 177 0.80 -12.24 -4.36
CA ASN A 177 0.94 -13.44 -5.20
C ASN A 177 -0.27 -14.38 -5.06
N GLU A 178 -0.86 -14.50 -3.87
CA GLU A 178 -2.12 -15.21 -3.65
C GLU A 178 -3.29 -14.55 -4.40
N MET A 179 -3.23 -13.23 -4.63
CA MET A 179 -4.17 -12.49 -5.46
C MET A 179 -3.89 -12.60 -6.97
N GLY A 180 -2.84 -13.32 -7.37
CA GLY A 180 -2.48 -13.54 -8.77
C GLY A 180 -1.42 -12.58 -9.31
N ALA A 181 -0.76 -11.79 -8.47
CA ALA A 181 0.41 -10.99 -8.86
C ALA A 181 1.64 -11.88 -9.13
N ASN A 182 2.70 -11.27 -9.63
CA ASN A 182 3.98 -11.93 -9.86
C ASN A 182 5.09 -11.09 -9.23
N VAL A 183 5.28 -11.28 -7.92
CA VAL A 183 6.29 -10.61 -7.09
C VAL A 183 7.36 -11.62 -6.68
N LYS A 184 8.63 -11.31 -6.92
CA LYS A 184 9.78 -12.12 -6.56
C LYS A 184 10.83 -11.30 -5.82
N GLY A 185 11.63 -11.97 -4.99
CA GLY A 185 12.74 -11.35 -4.28
C GLY A 185 12.37 -10.66 -2.97
N ALA A 186 11.12 -10.79 -2.49
CA ALA A 186 10.73 -10.25 -1.18
C ALA A 186 11.62 -10.82 -0.07
N GLY A 187 12.02 -9.97 0.89
CA GLY A 187 12.99 -10.31 1.92
C GLY A 187 14.45 -10.14 1.48
N THR A 188 14.71 -9.77 0.24
CA THR A 188 16.03 -9.40 -0.28
C THR A 188 16.08 -7.91 -0.63
N GLU A 189 17.25 -7.39 -0.96
CA GLU A 189 17.41 -6.00 -1.39
C GLU A 189 16.85 -5.71 -2.80
N LYS A 190 16.45 -6.75 -3.54
CA LYS A 190 15.99 -6.62 -4.92
C LYS A 190 14.63 -7.30 -5.11
N LEU A 191 13.62 -6.49 -5.38
CA LEU A 191 12.28 -6.94 -5.76
C LEU A 191 12.13 -6.90 -7.28
N VAL A 192 11.49 -7.90 -7.86
CA VAL A 192 11.11 -7.94 -9.27
C VAL A 192 9.63 -8.24 -9.37
N ILE A 193 8.88 -7.30 -9.94
CA ILE A 193 7.42 -7.38 -10.08
C ILE A 193 7.08 -7.37 -11.57
N LYS A 194 6.47 -8.44 -12.05
CA LYS A 194 5.90 -8.47 -13.40
C LYS A 194 4.42 -8.11 -13.31
N GLY A 195 4.05 -7.01 -13.93
CA GLY A 195 2.67 -6.55 -13.92
C GLY A 195 1.71 -7.55 -14.56
N VAL A 196 0.48 -7.58 -14.04
CA VAL A 196 -0.61 -8.44 -14.49
C VAL A 196 -1.82 -7.60 -14.91
N LYS A 197 -2.73 -8.18 -15.69
CA LYS A 197 -3.92 -7.46 -16.17
C LYS A 197 -4.96 -7.22 -15.07
N SER A 198 -5.06 -8.15 -14.12
CA SER A 198 -6.03 -8.08 -13.01
C SER A 198 -5.57 -8.94 -11.86
N LEU A 199 -6.02 -8.60 -10.68
CA LEU A 199 -5.89 -9.38 -9.45
C LEU A 199 -7.27 -9.95 -9.08
N HIS A 200 -7.30 -10.97 -8.22
CA HIS A 200 -8.52 -11.59 -7.71
C HIS A 200 -8.57 -11.57 -6.19
N GLY A 201 -9.71 -11.94 -5.62
CA GLY A 201 -9.88 -12.07 -4.19
C GLY A 201 -9.10 -13.25 -3.62
N THR A 202 -8.69 -13.12 -2.35
CA THR A 202 -8.03 -14.20 -1.60
C THR A 202 -8.38 -14.14 -0.12
N GLN A 203 -7.95 -15.17 0.61
CA GLN A 203 -7.93 -15.19 2.07
C GLN A 203 -6.49 -15.32 2.52
N HIS A 204 -6.08 -14.47 3.49
CA HIS A 204 -4.71 -14.41 3.97
C HIS A 204 -4.68 -14.27 5.50
N ALA A 205 -3.78 -15.00 6.14
CA ALA A 205 -3.52 -14.85 7.58
C ALA A 205 -2.34 -13.88 7.79
N VAL A 206 -2.63 -12.75 8.42
CA VAL A 206 -1.65 -11.72 8.71
C VAL A 206 -0.60 -12.22 9.70
N ILE A 207 0.70 -12.01 9.43
CA ILE A 207 1.77 -12.37 10.37
C ILE A 207 1.74 -11.47 11.61
N GLN A 208 2.39 -11.90 12.68
CA GLN A 208 2.50 -11.16 13.95
C GLN A 208 3.27 -9.85 13.77
N ASP A 209 2.90 -8.82 14.53
CA ASP A 209 3.59 -7.53 14.56
C ASP A 209 4.88 -7.61 15.38
N ARG A 210 6.03 -7.52 14.70
CA ARG A 210 7.35 -7.50 15.37
C ARG A 210 7.60 -6.21 16.15
N ILE A 211 6.97 -5.10 15.77
CA ILE A 211 7.13 -3.82 16.46
C ILE A 211 6.38 -3.84 17.79
N GLU A 212 5.15 -4.37 17.79
CA GLU A 212 4.39 -4.57 19.01
C GLU A 212 5.14 -5.52 19.96
N ALA A 213 5.57 -6.68 19.46
CA ALA A 213 6.34 -7.64 20.25
C ALA A 213 7.63 -7.02 20.82
N GLY A 214 8.39 -6.26 20.01
CA GLY A 214 9.62 -5.61 20.44
C GLY A 214 9.41 -4.46 21.42
N THR A 215 8.23 -3.86 21.46
CA THR A 215 7.91 -2.77 22.40
C THR A 215 7.74 -3.29 23.83
N PHE A 216 7.31 -4.55 24.00
CA PHE A 216 7.09 -5.18 25.30
C PHE A 216 8.28 -6.03 25.79
N MET A 217 9.36 -6.12 25.05
CA MET A 217 10.63 -6.76 25.46
C MET A 217 11.60 -5.77 26.12
#